data_1d83d4a4d293312cc68952815de47232
#
_entry.id   1d83d4a4d293312cc68952815de47232
#
_cell.length_a   1.000
_cell.length_b   1.000
_cell.length_c   1.000
_cell.angle_alpha   90.00
_cell.angle_beta   90.00
_cell.angle_gamma   90.00
#
_symmetry.space_group_name_H-M   'P 1'
#
loop_
_entity.id
_entity.type
_entity.pdbx_description
1 polymer ?
#
loop_
_entity_poly.entity_id
_entity_poly.type
_entity_poly.pdbx_seq_one_letter_code
_entity_poly.pdbx_strand_id
1 'polypeptide(L)'
;TVDSLTGLQDIYATLAELTGSQMPLNQAADSLSFSRQLTSAEAPHRRAMMFQGTKKHSHLAFRLGDLKLMTDMAMRPVGLYDLGSDLSEQRNLLEDPDFEDDLERLKVGFAEVYEELLLR
;
A
#
# COMPACT_ATOMS: atom_id res chain seq x y z
N THR A 1 -8.84 -6.77 17.13
CA THR A 1 -8.60 -6.68 15.68
C THR A 1 -8.10 -5.29 15.35
N VAL A 2 -7.16 -5.18 14.45
CA VAL A 2 -6.60 -3.91 13.98
C VAL A 2 -6.77 -3.90 12.46
N ASP A 3 -7.42 -2.86 11.93
CA ASP A 3 -7.73 -2.73 10.49
C ASP A 3 -6.72 -1.82 9.76
N SER A 4 -5.58 -1.55 10.39
CA SER A 4 -4.52 -0.74 9.79
C SER A 4 -3.80 -1.48 8.66
N LEU A 5 -3.49 -0.75 7.58
CA LEU A 5 -2.70 -1.29 6.48
C LEU A 5 -1.26 -1.54 6.93
N THR A 6 -0.85 -2.79 6.98
CA THR A 6 0.51 -3.24 7.37
C THR A 6 1.06 -4.23 6.35
N GLY A 7 2.38 -4.31 6.25
CA GLY A 7 3.06 -5.27 5.39
C GLY A 7 4.18 -6.01 6.13
N LEU A 8 4.67 -7.07 5.52
CA LEU A 8 5.80 -7.84 6.10
C LEU A 8 7.07 -7.01 6.26
N GLN A 9 7.28 -6.00 5.40
CA GLN A 9 8.39 -5.05 5.53
C GLN A 9 8.35 -4.25 6.84
N ASP A 10 7.17 -4.08 7.45
CA ASP A 10 6.97 -3.31 8.67
C ASP A 10 7.42 -4.05 9.94
N ILE A 11 7.64 -5.36 9.84
CA ILE A 11 8.10 -6.20 10.97
C ILE A 11 9.47 -5.74 11.45
N TYR A 12 10.38 -5.36 10.55
CA TYR A 12 11.73 -4.97 10.92
C TYR A 12 11.75 -3.75 11.84
N ALA A 13 11.09 -2.66 11.44
CA ALA A 13 10.98 -1.45 12.27
C ALA A 13 10.23 -1.73 13.59
N THR A 14 9.20 -2.58 13.55
CA THR A 14 8.42 -2.93 14.75
C THR A 14 9.27 -3.70 15.76
N LEU A 15 10.03 -4.69 15.32
CA LEU A 15 10.92 -5.44 16.22
C LEU A 15 12.05 -4.56 16.76
N ALA A 16 12.63 -3.69 15.93
CA ALA A 16 13.65 -2.74 16.39
C ALA A 16 13.10 -1.84 17.50
N GLU A 17 11.91 -1.26 17.32
CA GLU A 17 11.26 -0.41 18.35
C GLU A 17 10.94 -1.19 19.62
N LEU A 18 10.35 -2.39 19.52
CA LEU A 18 9.98 -3.21 20.67
C LEU A 18 11.20 -3.69 21.48
N THR A 19 12.35 -3.88 20.84
CA THR A 19 13.60 -4.32 21.49
C THR A 19 14.49 -3.15 21.92
N GLY A 20 14.12 -1.91 21.61
CA GLY A 20 14.95 -0.73 21.85
C GLY A 20 16.21 -0.70 20.96
N SER A 21 16.24 -1.45 19.86
CA SER A 21 17.35 -1.48 18.94
C SER A 21 17.28 -0.30 17.96
N GLN A 22 18.45 0.25 17.60
CA GLN A 22 18.51 1.30 16.58
C GLN A 22 18.52 0.67 15.18
N MET A 23 17.63 1.15 14.29
CA MET A 23 17.71 0.83 12.87
C MET A 23 18.77 1.69 12.18
N PRO A 24 19.67 1.10 11.39
CA PRO A 24 20.55 1.89 10.52
C PRO A 24 19.74 2.70 9.50
N LEU A 25 20.11 3.97 9.28
CA LEU A 25 19.37 4.91 8.44
C LEU A 25 19.22 4.48 6.97
N ASN A 26 20.07 3.58 6.50
CA ASN A 26 20.11 3.09 5.13
C ASN A 26 19.53 1.67 4.96
N GLN A 27 18.84 1.15 5.96
CA GLN A 27 18.22 -0.18 5.92
C GLN A 27 16.72 -0.08 6.12
N ALA A 28 15.98 -0.88 5.35
CA ALA A 28 14.52 -0.98 5.43
C ALA A 28 13.83 0.40 5.42
N ALA A 29 14.21 1.27 4.49
CA ALA A 29 13.72 2.65 4.38
C ALA A 29 12.19 2.76 4.23
N ASP A 30 11.53 1.69 3.76
CA ASP A 30 10.09 1.55 3.59
C ASP A 30 9.40 0.87 4.79
N SER A 31 10.16 0.44 5.80
CA SER A 31 9.62 -0.21 7.00
C SER A 31 9.09 0.83 7.99
N LEU A 32 7.83 0.71 8.37
CA LEU A 32 7.17 1.53 9.37
C LEU A 32 6.74 0.66 10.55
N SER A 33 7.12 1.04 11.77
CA SER A 33 6.70 0.30 12.95
C SER A 33 5.20 0.39 13.18
N PHE A 34 4.58 -0.74 13.44
CA PHE A 34 3.18 -0.83 13.91
C PHE A 34 3.08 -1.17 15.40
N SER A 35 4.12 -0.91 16.19
CA SER A 35 4.13 -1.16 17.65
C SER A 35 2.97 -0.49 18.36
N ARG A 36 2.57 0.72 17.92
CA ARG A 36 1.45 1.46 18.49
C ARG A 36 0.11 0.76 18.28
N GLN A 37 -0.07 0.11 17.13
CA GLN A 37 -1.29 -0.64 16.82
C GLN A 37 -1.45 -1.89 17.69
N LEU A 38 -0.37 -2.40 18.29
CA LEU A 38 -0.43 -3.52 19.25
C LEU A 38 -1.10 -3.11 20.56
N THR A 39 -1.07 -1.82 20.91
CA THR A 39 -1.66 -1.28 22.15
C THR A 39 -2.90 -0.43 21.91
N SER A 40 -3.06 0.15 20.72
CA SER A 40 -4.20 0.98 20.35
C SER A 40 -4.57 0.70 18.87
N ALA A 41 -5.71 0.06 18.66
CA ALA A 41 -6.19 -0.28 17.30
C ALA A 41 -6.44 0.96 16.43
N GLU A 42 -6.69 2.11 17.02
CA GLU A 42 -6.97 3.38 16.32
C GLU A 42 -5.70 4.20 16.04
N ALA A 43 -4.52 3.72 16.47
CA ALA A 43 -3.28 4.45 16.21
C ALA A 43 -3.04 4.57 14.69
N PRO A 44 -2.69 5.77 14.18
CA PRO A 44 -2.47 5.95 12.75
C PRO A 44 -1.25 5.16 12.29
N HIS A 45 -1.36 4.56 11.11
CA HIS A 45 -0.27 3.86 10.44
C HIS A 45 -0.21 4.29 8.97
N ARG A 46 0.37 3.47 8.08
CA ARG A 46 0.46 3.85 6.67
C ARG A 46 -0.92 3.92 6.02
N ARG A 47 -1.09 4.93 5.17
CA ARG A 47 -2.32 5.12 4.39
C ARG A 47 -2.28 4.42 3.04
N ALA A 48 -1.08 4.25 2.51
CA ALA A 48 -0.86 3.71 1.17
C ALA A 48 0.24 2.65 1.18
N MET A 49 0.16 1.73 0.26
CA MET A 49 1.16 0.68 0.07
C MET A 49 1.22 0.30 -1.41
N MET A 50 2.44 0.12 -1.90
CA MET A 50 2.70 -0.37 -3.24
C MET A 50 3.16 -1.84 -3.19
N PHE A 51 2.70 -2.62 -4.14
CA PHE A 51 3.05 -4.03 -4.30
C PHE A 51 3.49 -4.30 -5.74
N GLN A 52 4.43 -5.21 -5.90
CA GLN A 52 4.85 -5.69 -7.20
C GLN A 52 4.65 -7.21 -7.28
N GLY A 53 4.04 -7.67 -8.34
CA GLY A 53 3.94 -9.11 -8.63
C GLY A 53 5.29 -9.67 -9.07
N THR A 54 5.47 -10.98 -8.86
CA THR A 54 6.77 -11.67 -9.10
C THR A 54 6.83 -12.43 -10.43
N LYS A 55 5.75 -12.46 -11.23
CA LYS A 55 5.67 -13.21 -12.48
C LYS A 55 6.08 -12.36 -13.68
N LYS A 56 6.42 -13.02 -14.81
CA LYS A 56 6.86 -12.40 -16.07
C LYS A 56 5.91 -11.32 -16.62
N HIS A 57 4.64 -11.35 -16.26
CA HIS A 57 3.63 -10.33 -16.54
C HIS A 57 3.17 -9.69 -15.23
N SER A 58 4.15 -9.20 -14.45
CA SER A 58 3.89 -8.55 -13.17
C SER A 58 2.99 -7.34 -13.36
N HIS A 59 2.10 -7.15 -12.39
CA HIS A 59 1.36 -5.92 -12.24
C HIS A 59 1.96 -5.16 -11.04
N LEU A 60 1.86 -3.86 -11.09
CA LEU A 60 2.02 -3.03 -9.91
C LEU A 60 0.64 -2.84 -9.28
N ALA A 61 0.57 -2.85 -7.98
CA ALA A 61 -0.66 -2.54 -7.26
C ALA A 61 -0.39 -1.45 -6.24
N PHE A 62 -1.28 -0.49 -6.18
CA PHE A 62 -1.27 0.60 -5.22
C PHE A 62 -2.54 0.57 -4.40
N ARG A 63 -2.42 0.46 -3.09
CA ARG A 63 -3.53 0.50 -2.16
C ARG A 63 -3.52 1.82 -1.41
N LEU A 64 -4.68 2.50 -1.39
CA LEU A 64 -4.95 3.71 -0.63
C LEU A 64 -6.26 3.51 0.15
N GLY A 65 -6.16 3.28 1.45
CA GLY A 65 -7.31 2.87 2.26
C GLY A 65 -7.89 1.53 1.78
N ASP A 66 -9.17 1.52 1.45
CA ASP A 66 -9.86 0.33 0.93
C ASP A 66 -9.76 0.17 -0.59
N LEU A 67 -9.35 1.20 -1.30
CA LEU A 67 -9.23 1.14 -2.75
C LEU A 67 -7.87 0.59 -3.19
N LYS A 68 -7.90 -0.28 -4.21
CA LYS A 68 -6.72 -0.88 -4.82
C LYS A 68 -6.72 -0.66 -6.33
N LEU A 69 -5.74 0.09 -6.80
CA LEU A 69 -5.45 0.26 -8.23
C LEU A 69 -4.43 -0.78 -8.67
N MET A 70 -4.72 -1.50 -9.73
CA MET A 70 -3.75 -2.36 -10.42
C MET A 70 -3.34 -1.73 -11.75
N THR A 71 -2.06 -1.76 -12.05
CA THR A 71 -1.50 -1.29 -13.31
C THR A 71 -0.63 -2.35 -13.97
N ASP A 72 -0.40 -2.23 -15.27
CA ASP A 72 0.69 -2.94 -15.92
C ASP A 72 2.05 -2.29 -15.59
N MET A 73 3.13 -2.86 -16.11
CA MET A 73 4.50 -2.34 -15.87
C MET A 73 4.76 -0.99 -16.56
N ALA A 74 3.88 -0.54 -17.45
CA ALA A 74 3.88 0.79 -18.05
C ALA A 74 2.98 1.78 -17.30
N MET A 75 2.56 1.42 -16.08
CA MET A 75 1.70 2.21 -15.20
C MET A 75 0.29 2.49 -15.75
N ARG A 76 -0.16 1.71 -16.76
CA ARG A 76 -1.52 1.85 -17.29
C ARG A 76 -2.49 1.07 -16.39
N PRO A 77 -3.61 1.69 -15.95
CA PRO A 77 -4.63 1.01 -15.16
C PRO A 77 -5.18 -0.25 -15.86
N VAL A 78 -5.27 -1.34 -15.14
CA VAL A 78 -5.85 -2.61 -15.60
C VAL A 78 -6.95 -3.13 -14.67
N GLY A 79 -7.05 -2.58 -13.46
CA GLY A 79 -8.12 -2.91 -12.52
C GLY A 79 -8.20 -1.92 -11.37
N LEU A 80 -9.41 -1.70 -10.89
CA LEU A 80 -9.73 -0.93 -9.70
C LEU A 80 -10.69 -1.75 -8.82
N TYR A 81 -10.40 -1.87 -7.55
CA TYR A 81 -11.17 -2.70 -6.62
C TYR A 81 -11.38 -1.96 -5.30
N ASP A 82 -12.56 -2.14 -4.71
CA ASP A 82 -12.89 -1.70 -3.36
C ASP A 82 -12.79 -2.91 -2.41
N LEU A 83 -11.68 -3.02 -1.69
CA LEU A 83 -11.41 -4.13 -0.78
C LEU A 83 -12.26 -4.07 0.51
N GLY A 84 -12.89 -2.92 0.80
CA GLY A 84 -13.81 -2.79 1.92
C GLY A 84 -15.09 -3.58 1.70
N SER A 85 -15.57 -3.62 0.46
CA SER A 85 -16.81 -4.31 0.07
C SER A 85 -16.56 -5.61 -0.72
N ASP A 86 -15.41 -5.74 -1.38
CA ASP A 86 -15.04 -6.85 -2.26
C ASP A 86 -13.59 -7.30 -2.04
N LEU A 87 -13.33 -7.96 -0.92
CA LEU A 87 -12.00 -8.45 -0.56
C LEU A 87 -11.46 -9.50 -1.56
N SER A 88 -12.35 -10.14 -2.30
CA SER A 88 -12.01 -11.18 -3.30
C SER A 88 -11.75 -10.63 -4.70
N GLU A 89 -11.83 -9.30 -4.88
CA GLU A 89 -11.53 -8.62 -6.16
C GLU A 89 -12.35 -9.17 -7.35
N GLN A 90 -13.65 -9.45 -7.11
CA GLN A 90 -14.54 -10.03 -8.12
C GLN A 90 -15.11 -8.97 -9.07
N ARG A 91 -15.24 -7.72 -8.61
CA ARG A 91 -15.81 -6.62 -9.37
C ARG A 91 -14.73 -5.60 -9.71
N ASN A 92 -14.35 -5.53 -10.98
CA ASN A 92 -13.48 -4.47 -11.49
C ASN A 92 -14.27 -3.18 -11.70
N LEU A 93 -13.89 -2.11 -11.02
CA LEU A 93 -14.55 -0.80 -11.01
C LEU A 93 -13.89 0.19 -11.98
N LEU A 94 -12.93 -0.24 -12.81
CA LEU A 94 -12.13 0.64 -13.65
C LEU A 94 -12.98 1.46 -14.65
N GLU A 95 -14.10 0.91 -15.11
CA GLU A 95 -15.02 1.55 -16.05
C GLU A 95 -16.31 2.05 -15.35
N ASP A 96 -16.37 1.99 -14.02
CA ASP A 96 -17.53 2.44 -13.26
C ASP A 96 -17.45 3.96 -13.05
N PRO A 97 -18.39 4.76 -13.60
CA PRO A 97 -18.34 6.22 -13.51
C PRO A 97 -18.41 6.76 -12.08
N ASP A 98 -18.98 6.00 -11.15
CA ASP A 98 -19.06 6.41 -9.74
C ASP A 98 -17.67 6.43 -9.07
N PHE A 99 -16.65 5.79 -9.66
CA PHE A 99 -15.29 5.70 -9.16
C PHE A 99 -14.26 6.50 -9.98
N GLU A 100 -14.68 7.35 -10.91
CA GLU A 100 -13.78 8.12 -11.77
C GLU A 100 -12.86 9.06 -10.94
N ASP A 101 -13.43 9.78 -9.98
CA ASP A 101 -12.67 10.67 -9.09
C ASP A 101 -11.70 9.90 -8.20
N ASP A 102 -12.11 8.72 -7.72
CA ASP A 102 -11.26 7.83 -6.93
C ASP A 102 -10.10 7.28 -7.76
N LEU A 103 -10.36 6.93 -9.02
CA LEU A 103 -9.32 6.48 -9.95
C LEU A 103 -8.27 7.56 -10.18
N GLU A 104 -8.67 8.81 -10.42
CA GLU A 104 -7.73 9.93 -10.61
C GLU A 104 -6.92 10.19 -9.33
N ARG A 105 -7.55 10.16 -8.18
CA ARG A 105 -6.86 10.31 -6.88
C ARG A 105 -5.82 9.19 -6.66
N LEU A 106 -6.16 7.95 -7.01
CA LEU A 106 -5.25 6.81 -6.91
C LEU A 106 -4.08 6.92 -7.89
N LYS A 107 -4.31 7.38 -9.12
CA LYS A 107 -3.23 7.61 -10.11
C LYS A 107 -2.22 8.65 -9.60
N VAL A 108 -2.71 9.76 -9.04
CA VAL A 108 -1.84 10.80 -8.47
C VAL A 108 -1.02 10.23 -7.31
N GLY A 109 -1.67 9.60 -6.33
CA GLY A 109 -0.98 9.02 -5.18
C GLY A 109 0.00 7.90 -5.57
N PHE A 110 -0.33 7.11 -6.60
CA PHE A 110 0.56 6.09 -7.13
C PHE A 110 1.83 6.71 -7.75
N ALA A 111 1.68 7.77 -8.56
CA ALA A 111 2.80 8.46 -9.18
C ALA A 111 3.72 9.09 -8.13
N GLU A 112 3.18 9.75 -7.11
CA GLU A 112 3.95 10.35 -6.01
C GLU A 112 4.79 9.31 -5.26
N VAL A 113 4.18 8.18 -4.88
CA VAL A 113 4.90 7.10 -4.16
C VAL A 113 5.94 6.44 -5.06
N TYR A 114 5.63 6.25 -6.34
CA TYR A 114 6.56 5.65 -7.29
C TYR A 114 7.79 6.53 -7.54
N GLU A 115 7.60 7.84 -7.72
CA GLU A 115 8.70 8.79 -7.86
C GLU A 115 9.57 8.85 -6.60
N GLU A 116 8.95 8.85 -5.42
CA GLU A 116 9.68 8.82 -4.14
C GLU A 116 10.57 7.57 -4.02
N LEU A 117 10.07 6.41 -4.47
CA LEU A 117 10.84 5.16 -4.45
C LEU A 117 12.03 5.16 -5.43
N LEU A 118 11.89 5.83 -6.59
CA LEU A 118 12.98 5.94 -7.57
C LEU A 118 14.12 6.87 -7.12
N LEU A 119 13.83 7.80 -6.19
CA LEU A 119 14.81 8.76 -5.67
C LEU A 119 15.60 8.23 -4.45
N ARG A 120 15.25 7.07 -3.94
CA ARG A 120 15.92 6.39 -2.80
C ARG A 120 16.99 5.42 -3.27
#